data_bc6cd2310da16f092cbe5b5f27a1e358
#
_entry.id   bc6cd2310da16f092cbe5b5f27a1e358
#
_cell.length_a   1.000
_cell.length_b   1.000
_cell.length_c   1.000
_cell.angle_alpha   90.00
_cell.angle_beta   90.00
_cell.angle_gamma   90.00
#
_symmetry.space_group_name_H-M   'P 1'
#
loop_
_entity.id
_entity.type
_entity.pdbx_description
1 polymer ?
#
loop_
_entity_poly.entity_id
_entity_poly.type
_entity_poly.pdbx_seq_one_letter_code
_entity_poly.pdbx_strand_id
1 'polypeptide(L)'
;MTSEAPQPAASADHVQQQRYTAVAIALHWIIAFSIIGLIAVGWLMEEMDPGPDYFAIVQLHKSFGITILLLSVARIVWRLMNPPPPEPSMPGWQKFAASAVHVLFYVLIIAMPLTGWIMASASSDAPTRYFGLVDIRLPGIPALDPATREGLEEGFEQVHANLAWVIIGLLVLHVAGALKHQFVDKDGLLARMAPGLFGRTAGPPDNGQGHIWAFGAAALIFAAIASFSLFSA
;
A
#
# COMPACT_ATOMS: atom_id res chain seq x y z
N MET A 1 -23.62 -22.27 -59.66
CA MET A 1 -23.49 -20.92 -59.09
C MET A 1 -23.94 -21.04 -57.64
N THR A 2 -23.02 -21.33 -56.74
CA THR A 2 -23.26 -21.39 -55.28
C THR A 2 -23.04 -20.01 -54.70
N SER A 3 -24.11 -19.38 -54.24
CA SER A 3 -24.07 -18.09 -53.54
C SER A 3 -23.44 -18.30 -52.18
N GLU A 4 -22.19 -17.82 -52.04
CA GLU A 4 -21.50 -17.75 -50.76
C GLU A 4 -22.10 -16.57 -49.99
N ALA A 5 -22.84 -16.90 -48.91
CA ALA A 5 -23.37 -15.88 -48.02
C ALA A 5 -22.23 -15.11 -47.33
N PRO A 6 -22.27 -13.78 -47.25
CA PRO A 6 -21.23 -13.01 -46.55
C PRO A 6 -21.19 -13.46 -45.10
N GLN A 7 -20.00 -13.90 -44.66
CA GLN A 7 -19.74 -14.12 -43.24
C GLN A 7 -20.00 -12.79 -42.50
N PRO A 8 -20.72 -12.80 -41.36
CA PRO A 8 -20.85 -11.60 -40.55
C PRO A 8 -19.46 -11.15 -40.12
N ALA A 9 -19.13 -9.90 -40.42
CA ALA A 9 -17.93 -9.27 -39.96
C ALA A 9 -17.81 -9.54 -38.44
N ALA A 10 -16.69 -10.13 -38.04
CA ALA A 10 -16.39 -10.34 -36.65
C ALA A 10 -16.59 -9.00 -35.93
N SER A 11 -17.65 -8.94 -35.13
CA SER A 11 -17.88 -7.86 -34.21
C SER A 11 -16.56 -7.62 -33.50
N ALA A 12 -16.07 -6.39 -33.52
CA ALA A 12 -14.93 -5.96 -32.76
C ALA A 12 -15.26 -6.29 -31.30
N ASP A 13 -14.85 -7.48 -30.87
CA ASP A 13 -14.93 -7.92 -29.51
C ASP A 13 -14.21 -6.84 -28.72
N HIS A 14 -14.99 -6.01 -28.03
CA HIS A 14 -14.49 -5.19 -26.96
C HIS A 14 -13.76 -6.17 -26.06
N VAL A 15 -12.43 -6.14 -26.13
CA VAL A 15 -11.56 -6.91 -25.23
C VAL A 15 -11.98 -6.48 -23.84
N GLN A 16 -12.85 -7.28 -23.23
CA GLN A 16 -13.35 -6.99 -21.89
C GLN A 16 -12.13 -6.95 -20.99
N GLN A 17 -11.75 -5.75 -20.54
CA GLN A 17 -10.59 -5.55 -19.72
C GLN A 17 -10.75 -6.37 -18.44
N GLN A 18 -9.93 -7.39 -18.29
CA GLN A 18 -9.91 -8.21 -17.09
C GLN A 18 -9.46 -7.36 -15.91
N ARG A 19 -10.19 -7.44 -14.79
CA ARG A 19 -9.85 -6.78 -13.54
C ARG A 19 -9.01 -7.68 -12.63
N TYR A 20 -8.38 -7.08 -11.64
CA TYR A 20 -7.77 -7.82 -10.54
C TYR A 20 -8.83 -8.52 -9.68
N THR A 21 -8.42 -9.54 -8.91
CA THR A 21 -9.30 -10.18 -7.93
C THR A 21 -9.71 -9.19 -6.85
N ALA A 22 -10.89 -9.38 -6.26
CA ALA A 22 -11.38 -8.51 -5.19
C ALA A 22 -10.41 -8.42 -4.00
N VAL A 23 -9.75 -9.52 -3.65
CA VAL A 23 -8.73 -9.56 -2.59
C VAL A 23 -7.52 -8.70 -2.95
N ALA A 24 -7.02 -8.78 -4.21
CA ALA A 24 -5.90 -7.95 -4.65
C ALA A 24 -6.23 -6.45 -4.61
N ILE A 25 -7.46 -6.09 -5.01
CA ILE A 25 -7.97 -4.71 -4.95
C ILE A 25 -8.10 -4.24 -3.50
N ALA A 26 -8.69 -5.06 -2.62
CA ALA A 26 -8.85 -4.75 -1.21
C ALA A 26 -7.50 -4.52 -0.52
N LEU A 27 -6.57 -5.45 -0.66
CA LEU A 27 -5.22 -5.33 -0.10
C LEU A 27 -4.49 -4.10 -0.64
N HIS A 28 -4.66 -3.78 -1.94
CA HIS A 28 -4.06 -2.57 -2.50
C HIS A 28 -4.55 -1.30 -1.81
N TRP A 29 -5.84 -1.11 -1.73
CA TRP A 29 -6.41 0.11 -1.20
C TRP A 29 -6.21 0.25 0.31
N ILE A 30 -6.33 -0.84 1.07
CA ILE A 30 -6.06 -0.82 2.51
C ILE A 30 -4.60 -0.41 2.76
N ILE A 31 -3.64 -1.02 2.09
CA ILE A 31 -2.21 -0.67 2.23
C ILE A 31 -1.96 0.77 1.77
N ALA A 32 -2.50 1.19 0.61
CA ALA A 32 -2.29 2.52 0.07
C ALA A 32 -2.79 3.62 1.01
N PHE A 33 -4.01 3.52 1.51
CA PHE A 33 -4.55 4.50 2.45
C PHE A 33 -3.83 4.47 3.80
N SER A 34 -3.43 3.29 4.27
CA SER A 34 -2.65 3.18 5.51
C SER A 34 -1.28 3.85 5.38
N ILE A 35 -0.59 3.69 4.24
CA ILE A 35 0.70 4.36 3.99
C ILE A 35 0.50 5.88 3.98
N ILE A 36 -0.50 6.39 3.27
CA ILE A 36 -0.79 7.84 3.23
C ILE A 36 -1.08 8.35 4.64
N GLY A 37 -1.88 7.63 5.42
CA GLY A 37 -2.16 7.98 6.80
C GLY A 37 -0.92 7.99 7.70
N LEU A 38 -0.04 6.99 7.56
CA LEU A 38 1.19 6.93 8.35
C LEU A 38 2.21 8.01 7.96
N ILE A 39 2.26 8.45 6.69
CA ILE A 39 3.05 9.61 6.28
C ILE A 39 2.55 10.87 7.01
N ALA A 40 1.24 11.09 7.01
CA ALA A 40 0.65 12.24 7.72
C ALA A 40 0.89 12.18 9.23
N VAL A 41 0.76 10.99 9.84
CA VAL A 41 1.06 10.77 11.26
C VAL A 41 2.56 10.98 11.55
N GLY A 42 3.46 10.55 10.65
CA GLY A 42 4.90 10.80 10.77
C GLY A 42 5.22 12.29 10.85
N TRP A 43 4.68 13.10 9.94
CA TRP A 43 4.83 14.56 9.99
C TRP A 43 4.22 15.19 11.25
N LEU A 44 3.06 14.69 11.69
CA LEU A 44 2.47 15.16 12.94
C LEU A 44 3.40 14.90 14.13
N MET A 45 4.06 13.73 14.18
CA MET A 45 5.01 13.39 15.25
C MET A 45 6.23 14.32 15.28
N GLU A 46 6.70 14.80 14.10
CA GLU A 46 7.82 15.74 14.02
C GLU A 46 7.47 17.12 14.63
N GLU A 47 6.20 17.50 14.64
CA GLU A 47 5.71 18.78 15.16
C GLU A 47 5.28 18.72 16.64
N MET A 48 5.25 17.52 17.25
CA MET A 48 4.78 17.34 18.63
C MET A 48 5.92 17.34 19.64
N ASP A 49 5.70 18.00 20.78
CA ASP A 49 6.58 17.88 21.92
C ASP A 49 6.43 16.50 22.60
N PRO A 50 7.53 15.94 23.16
CA PRO A 50 7.48 14.69 23.91
C PRO A 50 6.51 14.77 25.09
N GLY A 51 5.50 13.88 25.11
CA GLY A 51 4.47 13.84 26.13
C GLY A 51 3.56 12.63 25.96
N PRO A 52 2.54 12.43 26.83
CA PRO A 52 1.66 11.28 26.76
C PRO A 52 1.00 11.09 25.38
N ASP A 53 0.56 12.17 24.76
CA ASP A 53 -0.11 12.14 23.46
C ASP A 53 0.86 11.78 22.33
N TYR A 54 2.08 12.35 22.35
CA TYR A 54 3.16 11.96 21.44
C TYR A 54 3.43 10.47 21.52
N PHE A 55 3.63 9.92 22.72
CA PHE A 55 3.90 8.49 22.89
C PHE A 55 2.74 7.61 22.44
N ALA A 56 1.49 8.05 22.64
CA ALA A 56 0.31 7.34 22.14
C ALA A 56 0.29 7.27 20.60
N ILE A 57 0.57 8.38 19.93
CA ILE A 57 0.64 8.48 18.47
C ILE A 57 1.80 7.65 17.92
N VAL A 58 2.96 7.69 18.55
CA VAL A 58 4.12 6.85 18.20
C VAL A 58 3.76 5.35 18.28
N GLN A 59 3.09 4.92 19.35
CA GLN A 59 2.65 3.52 19.49
C GLN A 59 1.64 3.11 18.41
N LEU A 60 0.75 4.02 18.05
CA LEU A 60 -0.20 3.81 16.96
C LEU A 60 0.52 3.66 15.60
N HIS A 61 1.46 4.58 15.30
CA HIS A 61 2.30 4.52 14.10
C HIS A 61 3.05 3.18 14.01
N LYS A 62 3.70 2.74 15.10
CA LYS A 62 4.37 1.45 15.18
C LYS A 62 3.42 0.28 14.91
N SER A 63 2.23 0.28 15.51
CA SER A 63 1.25 -0.79 15.36
C SER A 63 0.72 -0.89 13.92
N PHE A 64 0.36 0.23 13.30
CA PHE A 64 -0.05 0.25 11.90
C PHE A 64 1.10 -0.08 10.95
N GLY A 65 2.34 0.30 11.26
CA GLY A 65 3.52 -0.09 10.50
C GLY A 65 3.68 -1.61 10.43
N ILE A 66 3.55 -2.31 11.56
CA ILE A 66 3.56 -3.78 11.60
C ILE A 66 2.35 -4.37 10.85
N THR A 67 1.17 -3.76 10.99
CA THR A 67 -0.03 -4.20 10.25
C THR A 67 0.20 -4.11 8.73
N ILE A 68 0.80 -3.02 8.25
CA ILE A 68 1.17 -2.86 6.83
C ILE A 68 2.16 -3.94 6.40
N LEU A 69 3.15 -4.26 7.23
CA LEU A 69 4.11 -5.33 6.92
C LEU A 69 3.39 -6.66 6.70
N LEU A 70 2.50 -7.05 7.61
CA LEU A 70 1.73 -8.29 7.51
C LEU A 70 0.81 -8.31 6.27
N LEU A 71 0.10 -7.21 6.02
CA LEU A 71 -0.75 -7.08 4.83
C LEU A 71 0.07 -7.08 3.53
N SER A 72 1.29 -6.51 3.54
CA SER A 72 2.19 -6.51 2.40
C SER A 72 2.69 -7.90 2.07
N VAL A 73 3.05 -8.69 3.09
CA VAL A 73 3.39 -10.11 2.92
C VAL A 73 2.20 -10.88 2.34
N ALA A 74 1.01 -10.70 2.91
CA ALA A 74 -0.22 -11.32 2.40
C ALA A 74 -0.49 -10.91 0.93
N ARG A 75 -0.26 -9.64 0.56
CA ARG A 75 -0.40 -9.15 -0.81
C ARG A 75 0.59 -9.81 -1.77
N ILE A 76 1.85 -9.96 -1.35
CA ILE A 76 2.87 -10.64 -2.18
C ILE A 76 2.49 -12.10 -2.39
N VAL A 77 2.13 -12.82 -1.33
CA VAL A 77 1.69 -14.22 -1.41
C VAL A 77 0.46 -14.33 -2.33
N TRP A 78 -0.54 -13.45 -2.16
CA TRP A 78 -1.72 -13.44 -3.03
C TRP A 78 -1.35 -13.21 -4.49
N ARG A 79 -0.43 -12.30 -4.76
CA ARG A 79 0.07 -11.97 -6.11
C ARG A 79 0.77 -13.16 -6.77
N LEU A 80 1.54 -13.94 -6.02
CA LEU A 80 2.21 -15.14 -6.51
C LEU A 80 1.21 -16.26 -6.86
N MET A 81 0.13 -16.36 -6.08
CA MET A 81 -0.92 -17.36 -6.29
C MET A 81 -1.94 -16.96 -7.38
N ASN A 82 -2.08 -15.65 -7.63
CA ASN A 82 -3.07 -15.10 -8.55
C ASN A 82 -2.39 -14.15 -9.55
N PRO A 83 -1.97 -14.65 -10.72
CA PRO A 83 -1.32 -13.82 -11.74
C PRO A 83 -2.19 -12.60 -12.10
N PRO A 84 -1.56 -11.46 -12.41
CA PRO A 84 -2.29 -10.25 -12.81
C PRO A 84 -2.96 -10.42 -14.16
N PRO A 85 -3.96 -9.60 -14.47
CA PRO A 85 -4.45 -9.45 -15.81
C PRO A 85 -3.34 -9.06 -16.80
N PRO A 86 -3.45 -9.47 -18.07
CA PRO A 86 -2.50 -9.07 -19.11
C PRO A 86 -2.34 -7.54 -19.17
N GLU A 87 -1.11 -7.09 -19.37
CA GLU A 87 -0.85 -5.67 -19.54
C GLU A 87 -1.45 -5.17 -20.88
N PRO A 88 -1.99 -3.92 -20.92
CA PRO A 88 -2.41 -3.34 -22.19
C PRO A 88 -1.20 -3.08 -23.09
N SER A 89 -1.46 -2.95 -24.38
CA SER A 89 -0.43 -2.52 -25.33
C SER A 89 -0.02 -1.10 -25.02
N MET A 90 1.26 -0.89 -24.73
CA MET A 90 1.84 0.42 -24.47
C MET A 90 3.30 0.46 -24.97
N PRO A 91 3.88 1.67 -25.20
CA PRO A 91 5.28 1.81 -25.56
C PRO A 91 6.22 1.14 -24.56
N GLY A 92 7.31 0.53 -25.04
CA GLY A 92 8.22 -0.26 -24.20
C GLY A 92 8.79 0.50 -23.00
N TRP A 93 9.09 1.80 -23.17
CA TRP A 93 9.58 2.62 -22.05
C TRP A 93 8.52 2.83 -20.94
N GLN A 94 7.23 2.97 -21.30
CA GLN A 94 6.14 3.08 -20.31
C GLN A 94 5.98 1.78 -19.54
N LYS A 95 6.03 0.65 -20.24
CA LYS A 95 6.00 -0.67 -19.63
C LYS A 95 7.15 -0.86 -18.65
N PHE A 96 8.37 -0.49 -19.04
CA PHE A 96 9.54 -0.53 -18.17
C PHE A 96 9.36 0.37 -16.94
N ALA A 97 8.94 1.62 -17.12
CA ALA A 97 8.74 2.56 -16.02
C ALA A 97 7.67 2.07 -15.04
N ALA A 98 6.53 1.60 -15.55
CA ALA A 98 5.45 1.04 -14.71
C ALA A 98 5.94 -0.18 -13.91
N SER A 99 6.66 -1.09 -14.55
CA SER A 99 7.23 -2.28 -13.91
C SER A 99 8.23 -1.89 -12.83
N ALA A 100 9.14 -0.95 -13.11
CA ALA A 100 10.14 -0.47 -12.15
C ALA A 100 9.49 0.14 -10.91
N VAL A 101 8.49 1.01 -11.09
CA VAL A 101 7.73 1.63 -9.98
C VAL A 101 7.05 0.55 -9.13
N HIS A 102 6.41 -0.44 -9.75
CA HIS A 102 5.76 -1.51 -9.00
C HIS A 102 6.75 -2.39 -8.24
N VAL A 103 7.90 -2.74 -8.84
CA VAL A 103 8.95 -3.51 -8.16
C VAL A 103 9.49 -2.73 -6.97
N LEU A 104 9.77 -1.44 -7.14
CA LEU A 104 10.23 -0.57 -6.05
C LEU A 104 9.20 -0.49 -4.93
N PHE A 105 7.91 -0.38 -5.24
CA PHE A 105 6.87 -0.45 -4.19
C PHE A 105 6.89 -1.77 -3.45
N TYR A 106 7.01 -2.92 -4.13
CA TYR A 106 7.07 -4.22 -3.44
C TYR A 106 8.26 -4.32 -2.50
N VAL A 107 9.41 -3.75 -2.86
CA VAL A 107 10.58 -3.67 -1.97
C VAL A 107 10.28 -2.75 -0.79
N LEU A 108 9.76 -1.56 -1.05
CA LEU A 108 9.60 -0.51 -0.04
C LEU A 108 8.49 -0.80 0.97
N ILE A 109 7.38 -1.42 0.56
CA ILE A 109 6.29 -1.79 1.50
C ILE A 109 6.72 -2.87 2.50
N ILE A 110 7.85 -3.55 2.25
CA ILE A 110 8.49 -4.46 3.20
C ILE A 110 9.64 -3.76 3.94
N ALA A 111 10.54 -3.08 3.22
CA ALA A 111 11.73 -2.47 3.82
C ALA A 111 11.36 -1.36 4.82
N MET A 112 10.41 -0.50 4.47
CA MET A 112 10.00 0.63 5.29
C MET A 112 9.50 0.21 6.70
N PRO A 113 8.52 -0.69 6.86
CA PRO A 113 8.11 -1.12 8.19
C PRO A 113 9.18 -1.96 8.90
N LEU A 114 10.06 -2.67 8.18
CA LEU A 114 11.18 -3.38 8.81
C LEU A 114 12.19 -2.41 9.43
N THR A 115 12.55 -1.33 8.73
CA THR A 115 13.46 -0.31 9.31
C THR A 115 12.88 0.31 10.57
N GLY A 116 11.59 0.69 10.55
CA GLY A 116 10.89 1.20 11.72
C GLY A 116 10.80 0.17 12.86
N TRP A 117 10.66 -1.11 12.54
CA TRP A 117 10.61 -2.17 13.55
C TRP A 117 11.98 -2.40 14.21
N ILE A 118 13.07 -2.36 13.44
CA ILE A 118 14.43 -2.46 13.98
C ILE A 118 14.71 -1.26 14.89
N MET A 119 14.49 -0.04 14.41
CA MET A 119 14.63 1.20 15.17
C MET A 119 13.85 1.13 16.50
N ALA A 120 12.55 0.82 16.41
CA ALA A 120 11.68 0.72 17.58
C ALA A 120 12.08 -0.39 18.56
N SER A 121 12.74 -1.46 18.09
CA SER A 121 13.24 -2.54 18.94
C SER A 121 14.54 -2.15 19.64
N ALA A 122 15.32 -1.25 19.07
CA ALA A 122 16.56 -0.72 19.63
C ALA A 122 16.30 0.41 20.65
N SER A 123 15.19 1.14 20.49
CA SER A 123 14.85 2.27 21.37
C SER A 123 14.69 1.84 22.83
N SER A 124 15.19 2.70 23.73
CA SER A 124 15.04 2.56 25.18
C SER A 124 13.82 3.27 25.75
N ASP A 125 13.23 4.21 25.00
CA ASP A 125 12.26 5.16 25.53
C ASP A 125 10.89 4.54 25.81
N ALA A 126 10.44 3.60 24.97
CA ALA A 126 9.20 2.91 25.20
C ALA A 126 9.16 1.53 24.54
N PRO A 127 8.57 0.52 25.20
CA PRO A 127 8.36 -0.79 24.58
C PRO A 127 7.46 -0.66 23.34
N THR A 128 7.78 -1.44 22.29
CA THR A 128 6.95 -1.51 21.08
C THR A 128 5.80 -2.50 21.32
N ARG A 129 4.65 -1.99 21.72
CA ARG A 129 3.47 -2.82 21.98
C ARG A 129 2.49 -2.74 20.82
N TYR A 130 2.16 -3.88 20.22
CA TYR A 130 1.17 -3.98 19.18
C TYR A 130 -0.23 -3.66 19.75
N PHE A 131 -0.77 -2.51 19.38
CA PHE A 131 -2.01 -1.94 19.92
C PHE A 131 -2.10 -1.97 21.46
N GLY A 132 -0.98 -1.77 22.14
CA GLY A 132 -0.92 -1.80 23.60
C GLY A 132 -0.98 -3.19 24.26
N LEU A 133 -1.16 -4.26 23.47
CA LEU A 133 -1.44 -5.61 23.98
C LEU A 133 -0.17 -6.44 24.18
N VAL A 134 0.67 -6.55 23.16
CA VAL A 134 1.81 -7.49 23.13
C VAL A 134 3.09 -6.74 22.77
N ASP A 135 4.16 -6.95 23.54
CA ASP A 135 5.50 -6.48 23.17
C ASP A 135 6.01 -7.31 21.98
N ILE A 136 6.34 -6.62 20.89
CA ILE A 136 6.74 -7.22 19.63
C ILE A 136 8.15 -6.81 19.21
N ARG A 137 9.02 -6.41 20.15
CA ARG A 137 10.41 -6.11 19.83
C ARG A 137 11.11 -7.32 19.22
N LEU A 138 12.00 -7.05 18.25
CA LEU A 138 12.79 -8.09 17.61
C LEU A 138 13.68 -8.79 18.64
N PRO A 139 13.64 -10.13 18.71
CA PRO A 139 14.45 -10.89 19.68
C PRO A 139 15.93 -10.59 19.51
N GLY A 140 16.64 -10.46 20.62
CA GLY A 140 18.08 -10.21 20.65
C GLY A 140 18.47 -8.72 20.63
N ILE A 141 17.74 -7.85 19.97
CA ILE A 141 18.07 -6.41 19.95
C ILE A 141 18.06 -5.80 21.35
N PRO A 142 17.04 -6.02 22.21
CA PRO A 142 17.03 -5.49 23.58
C PRO A 142 18.18 -6.00 24.47
N ALA A 143 18.81 -7.11 24.11
CA ALA A 143 19.94 -7.70 24.85
C ALA A 143 21.32 -7.15 24.45
N LEU A 144 21.38 -6.32 23.40
CA LEU A 144 22.60 -5.66 22.96
C LEU A 144 23.04 -4.60 23.98
N ASP A 145 24.32 -4.27 23.98
CA ASP A 145 24.85 -3.19 24.81
C ASP A 145 24.24 -1.82 24.39
N PRO A 146 24.21 -0.84 25.32
CA PRO A 146 23.54 0.44 25.05
C PRO A 146 24.10 1.18 23.83
N ALA A 147 25.41 1.19 23.61
CA ALA A 147 26.01 1.94 22.51
C ALA A 147 25.66 1.31 21.14
N THR A 148 25.64 -0.03 21.06
CA THR A 148 25.19 -0.73 19.86
C THR A 148 23.71 -0.47 19.57
N ARG A 149 22.86 -0.43 20.59
CA ARG A 149 21.44 -0.13 20.44
C ARG A 149 21.21 1.29 19.94
N GLU A 150 21.88 2.28 20.55
CA GLU A 150 21.82 3.69 20.13
C GLU A 150 22.24 3.83 18.67
N GLY A 151 23.34 3.23 18.25
CA GLY A 151 23.79 3.24 16.85
C GLY A 151 22.80 2.57 15.87
N LEU A 152 22.09 1.52 16.31
CA LEU A 152 21.01 0.93 15.51
C LEU A 152 19.79 1.85 15.42
N GLU A 153 19.38 2.45 16.52
CA GLU A 153 18.25 3.38 16.57
C GLU A 153 18.49 4.55 15.63
N GLU A 154 19.57 5.28 15.80
CA GLU A 154 19.92 6.45 14.98
C GLU A 154 20.10 6.09 13.49
N GLY A 155 20.81 4.98 13.20
CA GLY A 155 21.05 4.55 11.83
C GLY A 155 19.76 4.19 11.09
N PHE A 156 18.87 3.44 11.75
CA PHE A 156 17.59 3.05 11.15
C PHE A 156 16.57 4.17 11.15
N GLU A 157 16.61 5.11 12.08
CA GLU A 157 15.82 6.35 12.03
C GLU A 157 16.13 7.13 10.75
N GLN A 158 17.41 7.37 10.45
CA GLN A 158 17.81 8.07 9.23
C GLN A 158 17.40 7.32 7.97
N VAL A 159 17.55 5.99 7.95
CA VAL A 159 17.11 5.16 6.82
C VAL A 159 15.60 5.24 6.65
N HIS A 160 14.83 5.13 7.74
CA HIS A 160 13.37 5.19 7.73
C HIS A 160 12.87 6.55 7.18
N ALA A 161 13.43 7.65 7.67
CA ALA A 161 13.11 9.00 7.19
C ALA A 161 13.42 9.17 5.69
N ASN A 162 14.59 8.71 5.23
CA ASN A 162 14.95 8.78 3.81
C ASN A 162 14.02 7.94 2.93
N LEU A 163 13.66 6.71 3.37
CA LEU A 163 12.71 5.86 2.64
C LEU A 163 11.32 6.47 2.58
N ALA A 164 10.89 7.26 3.58
CA ALA A 164 9.62 7.97 3.53
C ALA A 164 9.57 8.93 2.34
N TRP A 165 10.61 9.72 2.12
CA TRP A 165 10.70 10.62 0.96
C TRP A 165 10.73 9.86 -0.37
N VAL A 166 11.40 8.71 -0.44
CA VAL A 166 11.39 7.85 -1.63
C VAL A 166 9.97 7.35 -1.91
N ILE A 167 9.26 6.88 -0.87
CA ILE A 167 7.86 6.43 -1.01
C ILE A 167 6.95 7.56 -1.47
N ILE A 168 7.09 8.77 -0.92
CA ILE A 168 6.32 9.95 -1.34
C ILE A 168 6.54 10.24 -2.83
N GLY A 169 7.80 10.28 -3.27
CA GLY A 169 8.13 10.50 -4.67
C GLY A 169 7.55 9.44 -5.60
N LEU A 170 7.67 8.16 -5.22
CA LEU A 170 7.08 7.05 -5.97
C LEU A 170 5.54 7.08 -5.97
N LEU A 171 4.92 7.49 -4.87
CA LEU A 171 3.46 7.61 -4.77
C LEU A 171 2.95 8.69 -5.73
N VAL A 172 3.61 9.85 -5.78
CA VAL A 172 3.30 10.93 -6.73
C VAL A 172 3.43 10.42 -8.16
N LEU A 173 4.53 9.73 -8.48
CA LEU A 173 4.77 9.18 -9.82
C LEU A 173 3.74 8.12 -10.20
N HIS A 174 3.38 7.24 -9.27
CA HIS A 174 2.38 6.18 -9.45
C HIS A 174 0.98 6.76 -9.73
N VAL A 175 0.56 7.73 -8.91
CA VAL A 175 -0.73 8.41 -9.10
C VAL A 175 -0.75 9.19 -10.40
N ALA A 176 0.31 9.93 -10.71
CA ALA A 176 0.42 10.66 -11.99
C ALA A 176 0.34 9.72 -13.20
N GLY A 177 1.01 8.55 -13.14
CA GLY A 177 0.90 7.51 -14.15
C GLY A 177 -0.52 6.98 -14.31
N ALA A 178 -1.19 6.67 -13.21
CA ALA A 178 -2.59 6.21 -13.22
C ALA A 178 -3.54 7.25 -13.82
N LEU A 179 -3.37 8.53 -13.46
CA LEU A 179 -4.16 9.64 -14.00
C LEU A 179 -3.87 9.85 -15.50
N LYS A 180 -2.60 9.74 -15.94
CA LYS A 180 -2.24 9.79 -17.36
C LYS A 180 -2.97 8.70 -18.14
N HIS A 181 -2.93 7.45 -17.69
CA HIS A 181 -3.64 6.34 -18.32
C HIS A 181 -5.14 6.57 -18.38
N GLN A 182 -5.74 7.17 -17.33
CA GLN A 182 -7.17 7.44 -17.29
C GLN A 182 -7.59 8.58 -18.23
N PHE A 183 -6.87 9.72 -18.23
CA PHE A 183 -7.33 10.94 -18.88
C PHE A 183 -6.68 11.20 -20.25
N VAL A 184 -5.43 10.75 -20.44
CA VAL A 184 -4.67 10.97 -21.67
C VAL A 184 -4.75 9.74 -22.57
N ASP A 185 -4.34 8.58 -22.09
CA ASP A 185 -4.30 7.34 -22.89
C ASP A 185 -5.69 6.69 -23.01
N LYS A 186 -6.58 6.92 -22.02
CA LYS A 186 -7.97 6.43 -21.97
C LYS A 186 -8.08 4.90 -22.13
N ASP A 187 -7.07 4.18 -21.61
CA ASP A 187 -6.94 2.72 -21.74
C ASP A 187 -7.67 1.93 -20.65
N GLY A 188 -8.31 2.63 -19.69
CA GLY A 188 -9.12 2.01 -18.63
C GLY A 188 -8.33 1.26 -17.57
N LEU A 189 -7.00 1.45 -17.47
CA LEU A 189 -6.17 0.79 -16.46
C LEU A 189 -6.65 1.05 -15.04
N LEU A 190 -7.08 2.26 -14.74
CA LEU A 190 -7.55 2.63 -13.41
C LEU A 190 -8.83 1.85 -13.03
N ALA A 191 -9.69 1.55 -14.00
CA ALA A 191 -10.89 0.73 -13.77
C ALA A 191 -10.56 -0.69 -13.30
N ARG A 192 -9.36 -1.23 -13.58
CA ARG A 192 -8.94 -2.55 -13.11
C ARG A 192 -8.74 -2.61 -11.61
N MET A 193 -8.38 -1.47 -10.98
CA MET A 193 -8.16 -1.33 -9.54
C MET A 193 -9.28 -0.60 -8.81
N ALA A 194 -10.12 0.16 -9.55
CA ALA A 194 -11.27 0.86 -9.02
C ALA A 194 -12.50 0.63 -9.93
N PRO A 195 -12.96 -0.64 -10.07
CA PRO A 195 -14.09 -0.97 -10.91
C PRO A 195 -15.37 -0.28 -10.41
N GLY A 196 -16.15 0.22 -11.35
CA GLY A 196 -17.37 0.97 -11.05
C GLY A 196 -17.20 2.47 -10.84
N LEU A 197 -16.00 2.94 -10.42
CA LEU A 197 -15.70 4.38 -10.35
C LEU A 197 -15.26 4.94 -11.71
N PHE A 198 -14.46 4.20 -12.47
CA PHE A 198 -13.79 4.67 -13.69
C PHE A 198 -14.13 3.84 -14.94
N GLY A 199 -15.19 3.05 -14.91
CA GLY A 199 -15.64 2.25 -16.04
C GLY A 199 -16.07 0.84 -15.66
N ARG A 200 -16.65 0.13 -16.64
CA ARG A 200 -17.05 -1.27 -16.49
C ARG A 200 -15.89 -2.16 -16.94
N THR A 201 -15.47 -3.07 -16.09
CA THR A 201 -14.52 -4.13 -16.43
C THR A 201 -15.22 -5.47 -16.42
N ALA A 202 -14.86 -6.35 -17.34
CA ALA A 202 -15.25 -7.73 -17.26
C ALA A 202 -14.40 -8.43 -16.20
N GLY A 203 -15.05 -9.05 -15.27
CA GLY A 203 -14.42 -9.90 -14.26
C GLY A 203 -15.25 -11.16 -14.10
N PRO A 204 -14.72 -12.18 -13.42
CA PRO A 204 -15.55 -13.27 -12.95
C PRO A 204 -16.74 -12.66 -12.19
N PRO A 205 -17.92 -13.28 -12.20
CA PRO A 205 -19.10 -12.78 -11.53
C PRO A 205 -18.78 -12.64 -10.03
N ASP A 206 -18.37 -11.46 -9.65
CA ASP A 206 -18.22 -11.04 -8.29
C ASP A 206 -19.50 -10.28 -7.98
N ASN A 207 -20.17 -10.66 -6.91
CA ASN A 207 -21.43 -10.07 -6.44
C ASN A 207 -21.31 -8.55 -6.13
N GLY A 208 -20.29 -7.87 -6.65
CA GLY A 208 -20.11 -6.41 -6.51
C GLY A 208 -19.77 -5.93 -5.09
N GLN A 209 -19.73 -6.83 -4.13
CA GLN A 209 -19.56 -6.49 -2.72
C GLN A 209 -18.10 -6.34 -2.29
N GLY A 210 -17.15 -6.95 -3.02
CA GLY A 210 -15.74 -6.95 -2.64
C GLY A 210 -15.11 -5.54 -2.56
N HIS A 211 -15.57 -4.61 -3.40
CA HIS A 211 -15.03 -3.23 -3.38
C HIS A 211 -15.61 -2.40 -2.24
N ILE A 212 -16.90 -2.59 -1.95
CA ILE A 212 -17.59 -1.88 -0.86
C ILE A 212 -16.92 -2.25 0.47
N TRP A 213 -16.60 -3.52 0.67
CA TRP A 213 -15.88 -3.99 1.87
C TRP A 213 -14.46 -3.46 1.94
N ALA A 214 -13.73 -3.35 0.80
CA ALA A 214 -12.38 -2.80 0.76
C ALA A 214 -12.35 -1.31 1.10
N PHE A 215 -13.25 -0.54 0.51
CA PHE A 215 -13.40 0.89 0.84
C PHE A 215 -13.94 1.08 2.26
N GLY A 216 -14.88 0.24 2.70
CA GLY A 216 -15.40 0.26 4.06
C GLY A 216 -14.32 -0.05 5.10
N ALA A 217 -13.49 -1.08 4.88
CA ALA A 217 -12.38 -1.42 5.76
C ALA A 217 -11.30 -0.32 5.79
N ALA A 218 -10.94 0.24 4.63
CA ALA A 218 -10.01 1.36 4.57
C ALA A 218 -10.55 2.60 5.29
N ALA A 219 -11.84 2.92 5.10
CA ALA A 219 -12.49 4.03 5.78
C ALA A 219 -12.56 3.81 7.30
N LEU A 220 -12.81 2.57 7.76
CA LEU A 220 -12.81 2.22 9.18
C LEU A 220 -11.43 2.34 9.81
N ILE A 221 -10.38 1.91 9.10
CA ILE A 221 -8.99 2.08 9.56
C ILE A 221 -8.65 3.56 9.67
N PHE A 222 -9.01 4.36 8.66
CA PHE A 222 -8.81 5.81 8.67
C PHE A 222 -9.60 6.50 9.79
N ALA A 223 -10.87 6.11 9.98
CA ALA A 223 -11.71 6.63 11.06
C ALA A 223 -11.18 6.23 12.45
N ALA A 224 -10.64 5.03 12.60
CA ALA A 224 -10.00 4.60 13.85
C ALA A 224 -8.72 5.40 14.15
N ILE A 225 -7.89 5.68 13.14
CA ILE A 225 -6.71 6.55 13.28
C ILE A 225 -7.14 7.97 13.67
N ALA A 226 -8.12 8.53 12.95
CA ALA A 226 -8.62 9.89 13.20
C ALA A 226 -9.32 10.03 14.54
N SER A 227 -10.14 9.04 14.95
CA SER A 227 -10.84 9.09 16.23
C SER A 227 -9.89 8.96 17.42
N PHE A 228 -8.84 8.17 17.31
CA PHE A 228 -7.85 8.05 18.38
C PHE A 228 -7.13 9.38 18.61
N SER A 229 -6.81 10.12 17.55
CA SER A 229 -6.20 11.46 17.68
C SER A 229 -7.14 12.50 18.29
N LEU A 230 -8.46 12.31 18.22
CA LEU A 230 -9.45 13.21 18.80
C LEU A 230 -9.81 12.88 20.28
N PHE A 231 -9.60 11.62 20.71
CA PHE A 231 -9.87 11.18 22.07
C PHE A 231 -8.67 11.24 22.99
N SER A 232 -7.46 11.46 22.44
CA SER A 232 -6.21 11.64 23.20
C SER A 232 -5.82 13.11 23.40
N ALA A 233 -6.63 14.04 22.92
CA ALA A 233 -6.53 15.49 23.17
C ALA A 233 -7.50 15.91 24.27
#